data_46cd375c72b049f61203593b2be3880a
#
_entry.id   46cd375c72b049f61203593b2be3880a
#
_cell.length_a   1.000
_cell.length_b   1.000
_cell.length_c   1.000
_cell.angle_alpha   90.00
_cell.angle_beta   90.00
_cell.angle_gamma   90.00
#
_symmetry.space_group_name_H-M   'P 1'
#
loop_
_entity.id
_entity.type
_entity.pdbx_description
1 polymer ?
#
loop_
_entity_poly.entity_id
_entity_poly.type
_entity_poly.pdbx_seq_one_letter_code
_entity_poly.pdbx_strand_id
1 'polypeptide(L)'
;MSLKGKTLFITGASRGIGLAIGLRAARDGANVAIAAKTAEPHPKLSGTIYTAADAIESAGGNALPLVVDVRDEAMVKDALDQTAARFGGIDIVVNNASAISLTPTVATDMKRFDLMHQINARGTFVVSKWAIAHLEKAVNPHILMISPPLDMKEKWFAAHTAYSMAKFGMSLVVLGLAGELRGKGIAVNALWPRTVIATAAVNNLLGGEALMRAARKPEIMADAAYAIFAKPARELTGNFLIDDSFLAENGVTDFEPYRVDPTQKLVQDFFVPADSVPPKGVTIERPFG
;
A
#
# COMPACT_ATOMS: atom_id res chain seq x y z
N MET A 1 -7.23 -0.78 -19.30
CA MET A 1 -6.19 -1.81 -19.57
C MET A 1 -6.40 -2.93 -18.57
N SER A 2 -6.27 -4.20 -18.95
CA SER A 2 -6.41 -5.35 -18.03
C SER A 2 -5.05 -5.72 -17.45
N LEU A 3 -5.04 -6.26 -16.22
CA LEU A 3 -3.83 -6.83 -15.58
C LEU A 3 -3.64 -8.32 -15.90
N LYS A 4 -4.36 -8.87 -16.87
CA LYS A 4 -4.24 -10.28 -17.27
C LYS A 4 -2.80 -10.63 -17.64
N GLY A 5 -2.25 -11.65 -16.99
CA GLY A 5 -0.89 -12.13 -17.18
C GLY A 5 0.20 -11.19 -16.64
N LYS A 6 -0.14 -10.04 -16.03
CA LYS A 6 0.80 -9.16 -15.36
C LYS A 6 1.25 -9.73 -14.03
N THR A 7 2.51 -9.54 -13.67
CA THR A 7 3.09 -10.02 -12.42
C THR A 7 3.24 -8.89 -11.41
N LEU A 8 2.59 -9.03 -10.26
CA LEU A 8 2.68 -8.12 -9.13
C LEU A 8 3.51 -8.75 -8.01
N PHE A 9 4.48 -8.01 -7.48
CA PHE A 9 5.17 -8.32 -6.23
C PHE A 9 4.66 -7.39 -5.13
N ILE A 10 3.97 -7.93 -4.11
CA ILE A 10 3.29 -7.11 -3.10
C ILE A 10 3.83 -7.43 -1.71
N THR A 11 4.45 -6.44 -1.05
CA THR A 11 4.92 -6.61 0.33
C THR A 11 3.77 -6.45 1.33
N GLY A 12 3.77 -7.28 2.39
CA GLY A 12 2.71 -7.24 3.40
C GLY A 12 1.33 -7.70 2.90
N ALA A 13 1.29 -8.56 1.87
CA ALA A 13 0.05 -8.96 1.19
C ALA A 13 -0.70 -10.14 1.82
N SER A 14 -0.33 -10.59 3.02
CA SER A 14 -1.05 -11.68 3.71
C SER A 14 -2.46 -11.26 4.20
N ARG A 15 -2.78 -9.96 4.21
CA ARG A 15 -4.06 -9.36 4.67
C ARG A 15 -4.21 -7.90 4.25
N GLY A 16 -5.37 -7.31 4.58
CA GLY A 16 -5.62 -5.87 4.49
C GLY A 16 -5.46 -5.30 3.08
N ILE A 17 -4.89 -4.10 2.97
CA ILE A 17 -4.75 -3.38 1.70
C ILE A 17 -3.93 -4.18 0.69
N GLY A 18 -2.81 -4.77 1.10
CA GLY A 18 -1.96 -5.55 0.19
C GLY A 18 -2.68 -6.76 -0.42
N LEU A 19 -3.45 -7.50 0.40
CA LEU A 19 -4.27 -8.61 -0.09
C LEU A 19 -5.38 -8.11 -1.02
N ALA A 20 -6.07 -7.02 -0.67
CA ALA A 20 -7.13 -6.46 -1.51
C ALA A 20 -6.61 -6.04 -2.89
N ILE A 21 -5.42 -5.43 -2.98
CA ILE A 21 -4.75 -5.11 -4.25
C ILE A 21 -4.47 -6.39 -5.05
N GLY A 22 -3.94 -7.43 -4.38
CA GLY A 22 -3.70 -8.74 -5.01
C GLY A 22 -4.97 -9.37 -5.56
N LEU A 23 -6.05 -9.39 -4.77
CA LEU A 23 -7.37 -9.92 -5.18
C LEU A 23 -7.97 -9.14 -6.35
N ARG A 24 -7.81 -7.80 -6.35
CA ARG A 24 -8.30 -6.98 -7.47
C ARG A 24 -7.56 -7.32 -8.78
N ALA A 25 -6.26 -7.51 -8.72
CA ALA A 25 -5.47 -7.92 -9.87
C ALA A 25 -5.78 -9.36 -10.31
N ALA A 26 -5.99 -10.26 -9.36
CA ALA A 26 -6.31 -11.67 -9.60
C ALA A 26 -7.60 -11.87 -10.40
N ARG A 27 -8.61 -11.00 -10.20
CA ARG A 27 -9.87 -11.02 -10.98
C ARG A 27 -9.66 -10.84 -12.49
N ASP A 28 -8.57 -10.24 -12.88
CA ASP A 28 -8.16 -10.13 -14.28
C ASP A 28 -7.32 -11.33 -14.78
N GLY A 29 -6.91 -12.23 -13.88
CA GLY A 29 -5.97 -13.31 -14.18
C GLY A 29 -4.51 -12.88 -14.07
N ALA A 30 -4.17 -12.00 -13.14
CA ALA A 30 -2.80 -11.59 -12.85
C ALA A 30 -2.04 -12.64 -12.02
N ASN A 31 -0.71 -12.57 -12.07
CA ASN A 31 0.19 -13.32 -11.19
C ASN A 31 0.53 -12.45 -9.97
N VAL A 32 0.44 -13.00 -8.77
CA VAL A 32 0.66 -12.25 -7.52
C VAL A 32 1.65 -12.97 -6.61
N ALA A 33 2.82 -12.39 -6.40
CA ALA A 33 3.74 -12.79 -5.35
C ALA A 33 3.37 -12.11 -4.04
N ILE A 34 3.09 -12.92 -3.02
CA ILE A 34 2.66 -12.50 -1.68
C ILE A 34 3.87 -12.50 -0.77
N ALA A 35 4.55 -11.37 -0.65
CA ALA A 35 5.77 -11.25 0.14
C ALA A 35 5.45 -10.76 1.57
N ALA A 36 5.39 -11.66 2.54
CA ALA A 36 5.12 -11.29 3.92
C ALA A 36 5.71 -12.29 4.93
N LYS A 37 5.82 -11.88 6.18
CA LYS A 37 6.41 -12.71 7.26
C LYS A 37 5.46 -13.77 7.82
N THR A 38 4.15 -13.56 7.70
CA THR A 38 3.14 -14.38 8.38
C THR A 38 2.88 -15.65 7.59
N ALA A 39 3.61 -16.71 7.90
CA ALA A 39 3.39 -18.06 7.37
C ALA A 39 2.45 -18.88 8.25
N GLU A 40 2.52 -18.70 9.57
CA GLU A 40 1.70 -19.42 10.54
C GLU A 40 0.53 -18.57 11.03
N PRO A 41 -0.62 -19.20 11.39
CA PRO A 41 -1.74 -18.50 11.99
C PRO A 41 -1.35 -17.73 13.25
N HIS A 42 -1.88 -16.51 13.42
CA HIS A 42 -1.62 -15.69 14.59
C HIS A 42 -2.93 -15.38 15.33
N PRO A 43 -2.99 -15.49 16.68
CA PRO A 43 -4.25 -15.35 17.44
C PRO A 43 -4.99 -14.02 17.24
N LYS A 44 -4.25 -12.95 16.97
CA LYS A 44 -4.80 -11.58 16.84
C LYS A 44 -4.81 -11.06 15.40
N LEU A 45 -4.26 -11.80 14.45
CA LEU A 45 -4.11 -11.34 13.07
C LEU A 45 -4.56 -12.47 12.14
N SER A 46 -5.73 -12.32 11.56
CA SER A 46 -6.26 -13.27 10.57
C SER A 46 -5.41 -13.26 9.29
N GLY A 47 -5.28 -14.42 8.66
CA GLY A 47 -4.63 -14.59 7.37
C GLY A 47 -3.12 -14.84 7.45
N THR A 48 -2.66 -15.69 6.55
CA THR A 48 -1.25 -16.02 6.29
C THR A 48 -0.95 -15.80 4.81
N ILE A 49 0.31 -15.95 4.40
CA ILE A 49 0.66 -15.93 2.97
C ILE A 49 -0.03 -17.06 2.20
N TYR A 50 -0.31 -18.19 2.85
CA TYR A 50 -0.97 -19.34 2.25
C TYR A 50 -2.48 -19.11 2.07
N THR A 51 -3.18 -18.62 3.11
CA THR A 51 -4.61 -18.28 2.97
C THR A 51 -4.82 -17.14 1.98
N ALA A 52 -3.86 -16.23 1.84
CA ALA A 52 -3.89 -15.20 0.82
C ALA A 52 -3.68 -15.78 -0.58
N ALA A 53 -2.80 -16.78 -0.73
CA ALA A 53 -2.60 -17.49 -2.00
C ALA A 53 -3.88 -18.20 -2.43
N ASP A 54 -4.51 -18.97 -1.54
CA ASP A 54 -5.80 -19.64 -1.81
C ASP A 54 -6.88 -18.66 -2.27
N ALA A 55 -6.95 -17.49 -1.63
CA ALA A 55 -7.92 -16.45 -1.99
C ALA A 55 -7.63 -15.84 -3.38
N ILE A 56 -6.36 -15.60 -3.72
CA ILE A 56 -5.95 -15.08 -5.03
C ILE A 56 -6.24 -16.09 -6.14
N GLU A 57 -5.94 -17.37 -5.92
CA GLU A 57 -6.26 -18.43 -6.89
C GLU A 57 -7.77 -18.59 -7.07
N SER A 58 -8.54 -18.55 -5.98
CA SER A 58 -10.01 -18.57 -6.03
C SER A 58 -10.59 -17.36 -6.77
N ALA A 59 -9.89 -16.22 -6.79
CA ALA A 59 -10.28 -15.03 -7.52
C ALA A 59 -9.90 -15.06 -9.03
N GLY A 60 -9.21 -16.12 -9.47
CA GLY A 60 -8.83 -16.32 -10.88
C GLY A 60 -7.40 -15.92 -11.24
N GLY A 61 -6.57 -15.54 -10.26
CA GLY A 61 -5.14 -15.26 -10.45
C GLY A 61 -4.25 -16.48 -10.22
N ASN A 62 -2.94 -16.26 -10.36
CA ASN A 62 -1.92 -17.23 -9.95
C ASN A 62 -1.17 -16.66 -8.75
N ALA A 63 -0.99 -17.45 -7.70
CA ALA A 63 -0.33 -17.02 -6.48
C ALA A 63 1.06 -17.61 -6.30
N LEU A 64 1.96 -16.84 -5.66
CA LEU A 64 3.25 -17.31 -5.16
C LEU A 64 3.44 -16.79 -3.72
N PRO A 65 3.16 -17.62 -2.69
CA PRO A 65 3.41 -17.22 -1.30
C PRO A 65 4.92 -17.30 -1.00
N LEU A 66 5.48 -16.20 -0.48
CA LEU A 66 6.88 -16.07 -0.14
C LEU A 66 7.03 -15.52 1.28
N VAL A 67 7.77 -16.23 2.13
CA VAL A 67 8.14 -15.73 3.46
C VAL A 67 9.24 -14.69 3.28
N VAL A 68 8.90 -13.41 3.54
CA VAL A 68 9.82 -12.28 3.34
C VAL A 68 9.79 -11.34 4.52
N ASP A 69 10.95 -11.09 5.11
CA ASP A 69 11.18 -9.93 5.97
C ASP A 69 11.84 -8.83 5.13
N VAL A 70 11.14 -7.73 4.89
CA VAL A 70 11.64 -6.61 4.08
C VAL A 70 12.88 -5.91 4.68
N ARG A 71 13.24 -6.25 5.92
CA ARG A 71 14.46 -5.78 6.58
C ARG A 71 15.70 -6.56 6.13
N ASP A 72 15.51 -7.78 5.66
CA ASP A 72 16.57 -8.66 5.15
C ASP A 72 16.71 -8.46 3.64
N GLU A 73 17.82 -7.82 3.24
CA GLU A 73 18.08 -7.48 1.83
C GLU A 73 18.27 -8.74 0.97
N ALA A 74 18.93 -9.77 1.50
CA ALA A 74 19.16 -11.01 0.75
C ALA A 74 17.84 -11.76 0.51
N MET A 75 16.97 -11.82 1.52
CA MET A 75 15.65 -12.44 1.41
C MET A 75 14.76 -11.69 0.42
N VAL A 76 14.80 -10.36 0.41
CA VAL A 76 14.07 -9.53 -0.57
C VAL A 76 14.54 -9.80 -1.99
N LYS A 77 15.86 -9.81 -2.22
CA LYS A 77 16.44 -10.09 -3.53
C LYS A 77 16.03 -11.47 -4.03
N ASP A 78 16.19 -12.49 -3.20
CA ASP A 78 15.84 -13.87 -3.55
C ASP A 78 14.35 -14.01 -3.89
N ALA A 79 13.46 -13.38 -3.12
CA ALA A 79 12.02 -13.41 -3.38
C ALA A 79 11.63 -12.74 -4.72
N LEU A 80 12.29 -11.65 -5.09
CA LEU A 80 12.09 -11.01 -6.40
C LEU A 80 12.60 -11.91 -7.54
N ASP A 81 13.76 -12.53 -7.37
CA ASP A 81 14.32 -13.46 -8.35
C ASP A 81 13.42 -14.72 -8.52
N GLN A 82 12.92 -15.31 -7.42
CA GLN A 82 11.95 -16.40 -7.46
C GLN A 82 10.65 -15.99 -8.18
N THR A 83 10.14 -14.77 -7.92
CA THR A 83 8.94 -14.25 -8.58
C THR A 83 9.16 -14.15 -10.10
N ALA A 84 10.27 -13.56 -10.50
CA ALA A 84 10.62 -13.42 -11.91
C ALA A 84 10.83 -14.77 -12.59
N ALA A 85 11.48 -15.72 -11.93
CA ALA A 85 11.65 -17.08 -12.45
C ALA A 85 10.33 -17.83 -12.60
N ARG A 86 9.41 -17.67 -11.62
CA ARG A 86 8.11 -18.37 -11.61
C ARG A 86 7.15 -17.86 -12.68
N PHE A 87 7.12 -16.54 -12.93
CA PHE A 87 6.13 -15.88 -13.77
C PHE A 87 6.69 -15.23 -15.03
N GLY A 88 8.01 -15.31 -15.26
CA GLY A 88 8.66 -14.78 -16.45
C GLY A 88 9.03 -13.29 -16.37
N GLY A 89 8.85 -12.64 -15.22
CA GLY A 89 9.19 -11.23 -15.00
C GLY A 89 8.36 -10.60 -13.90
N ILE A 90 8.58 -9.30 -13.66
CA ILE A 90 7.79 -8.48 -12.73
C ILE A 90 7.38 -7.20 -13.44
N ASP A 91 6.08 -6.90 -13.46
CA ASP A 91 5.53 -5.68 -14.07
C ASP A 91 5.27 -4.59 -13.00
N ILE A 92 4.89 -4.99 -11.79
CA ILE A 92 4.40 -4.08 -10.76
C ILE A 92 4.98 -4.48 -9.40
N VAL A 93 5.43 -3.49 -8.65
CA VAL A 93 5.85 -3.64 -7.25
C VAL A 93 4.99 -2.78 -6.36
N VAL A 94 4.44 -3.37 -5.29
CA VAL A 94 3.66 -2.65 -4.28
C VAL A 94 4.36 -2.71 -2.93
N ASN A 95 4.89 -1.58 -2.50
CA ASN A 95 5.45 -1.39 -1.17
C ASN A 95 4.34 -1.06 -0.18
N ASN A 96 3.74 -2.10 0.41
CA ASN A 96 2.63 -1.98 1.35
C ASN A 96 3.02 -2.42 2.78
N ALA A 97 4.07 -3.22 2.96
CA ALA A 97 4.53 -3.62 4.29
C ALA A 97 4.80 -2.39 5.17
N SER A 98 4.23 -2.37 6.38
CA SER A 98 4.34 -1.23 7.30
C SER A 98 4.30 -1.69 8.74
N ALA A 99 5.01 -0.95 9.60
CA ALA A 99 4.89 -1.01 11.06
C ALA A 99 4.40 0.34 11.58
N ILE A 100 3.58 0.30 12.65
CA ILE A 100 2.98 1.47 13.27
C ILE A 100 3.18 1.44 14.78
N SER A 101 3.53 2.60 15.35
CA SER A 101 3.47 2.89 16.79
C SER A 101 3.18 4.38 16.95
N LEU A 102 2.01 4.72 17.48
CA LEU A 102 1.57 6.11 17.67
C LEU A 102 1.88 6.56 19.12
N THR A 103 3.14 6.68 19.42
CA THR A 103 3.60 7.13 20.73
C THR A 103 4.28 8.49 20.64
N PRO A 104 4.10 9.37 21.66
CA PRO A 104 4.87 10.60 21.74
C PRO A 104 6.37 10.28 21.96
N THR A 105 7.25 11.22 21.65
CA THR A 105 8.71 11.02 21.61
C THR A 105 9.27 10.36 22.87
N VAL A 106 8.89 10.85 24.06
CA VAL A 106 9.40 10.32 25.34
C VAL A 106 8.97 8.87 25.60
N ALA A 107 7.79 8.48 25.13
CA ALA A 107 7.24 7.12 25.30
C ALA A 107 7.61 6.16 24.15
N THR A 108 8.35 6.63 23.15
CA THR A 108 8.75 5.80 22.02
C THR A 108 9.95 4.91 22.41
N ASP A 109 9.72 3.61 22.51
CA ASP A 109 10.80 2.62 22.64
C ASP A 109 11.66 2.62 21.36
N MET A 110 12.99 2.70 21.51
CA MET A 110 13.92 2.72 20.37
C MET A 110 13.85 1.46 19.51
N LYS A 111 13.52 0.29 20.08
CA LYS A 111 13.25 -0.92 19.28
C LYS A 111 12.04 -0.74 18.34
N ARG A 112 11.03 0.02 18.79
CA ARG A 112 9.86 0.35 17.95
C ARG A 112 10.21 1.39 16.91
N PHE A 113 11.02 2.40 17.27
CA PHE A 113 11.55 3.38 16.33
C PHE A 113 12.32 2.68 15.20
N ASP A 114 13.30 1.85 15.56
CA ASP A 114 14.13 1.11 14.61
C ASP A 114 13.27 0.19 13.71
N LEU A 115 12.31 -0.53 14.30
CA LEU A 115 11.41 -1.40 13.57
C LEU A 115 10.62 -0.63 12.50
N MET A 116 10.04 0.51 12.86
CA MET A 116 9.28 1.34 11.92
C MET A 116 10.15 1.84 10.77
N HIS A 117 11.34 2.36 11.08
CA HIS A 117 12.26 2.86 10.06
C HIS A 117 12.81 1.75 9.16
N GLN A 118 13.15 0.60 9.74
CA GLN A 118 13.64 -0.55 8.99
C GLN A 118 12.59 -1.13 8.04
N ILE A 119 11.32 -1.19 8.45
CA ILE A 119 10.24 -1.73 7.61
C ILE A 119 9.77 -0.67 6.61
N ASN A 120 9.37 0.51 7.10
CA ASN A 120 8.69 1.50 6.26
C ASN A 120 9.67 2.15 5.27
N ALA A 121 10.65 2.91 5.75
CA ALA A 121 11.55 3.65 4.87
C ALA A 121 12.61 2.74 4.21
N ARG A 122 13.42 2.04 5.02
CA ARG A 122 14.51 1.20 4.50
C ARG A 122 13.97 0.03 3.67
N GLY A 123 12.94 -0.67 4.16
CA GLY A 123 12.36 -1.82 3.44
C GLY A 123 11.77 -1.41 2.09
N THR A 124 11.06 -0.28 2.01
CA THR A 124 10.57 0.29 0.74
C THR A 124 11.72 0.56 -0.23
N PHE A 125 12.81 1.16 0.25
CA PHE A 125 13.98 1.42 -0.58
C PHE A 125 14.64 0.12 -1.08
N VAL A 126 14.85 -0.86 -0.19
CA VAL A 126 15.48 -2.16 -0.52
C VAL A 126 14.67 -2.92 -1.57
N VAL A 127 13.36 -3.04 -1.36
CA VAL A 127 12.46 -3.73 -2.31
C VAL A 127 12.49 -3.03 -3.67
N SER A 128 12.39 -1.70 -3.69
CA SER A 128 12.42 -0.93 -4.94
C SER A 128 13.77 -1.08 -5.65
N LYS A 129 14.90 -0.98 -4.92
CA LYS A 129 16.27 -1.13 -5.45
C LYS A 129 16.42 -2.44 -6.23
N TRP A 130 16.06 -3.55 -5.62
CA TRP A 130 16.24 -4.88 -6.23
C TRP A 130 15.21 -5.20 -7.32
N ALA A 131 14.07 -4.52 -7.33
CA ALA A 131 13.05 -4.69 -8.35
C ALA A 131 13.38 -3.99 -9.68
N ILE A 132 14.20 -2.92 -9.68
CA ILE A 132 14.48 -2.08 -10.86
C ILE A 132 14.92 -2.92 -12.06
N ALA A 133 15.87 -3.85 -11.88
CA ALA A 133 16.41 -4.67 -12.98
C ALA A 133 15.35 -5.60 -13.62
N HIS A 134 14.32 -6.00 -12.86
CA HIS A 134 13.18 -6.75 -13.38
C HIS A 134 12.19 -5.83 -14.09
N LEU A 135 11.89 -4.67 -13.49
CA LEU A 135 10.95 -3.69 -14.02
C LEU A 135 11.41 -3.05 -15.34
N GLU A 136 12.72 -2.88 -15.54
CA GLU A 136 13.27 -2.39 -16.81
C GLU A 136 12.91 -3.27 -18.03
N LYS A 137 12.54 -4.53 -17.79
CA LYS A 137 12.14 -5.48 -18.83
C LYS A 137 10.64 -5.46 -19.10
N ALA A 138 9.86 -4.81 -18.26
CA ALA A 138 8.40 -4.76 -18.37
C ALA A 138 7.95 -3.68 -19.35
N VAL A 139 6.80 -3.90 -19.99
CA VAL A 139 6.24 -2.96 -20.98
C VAL A 139 5.64 -1.72 -20.31
N ASN A 140 5.01 -1.90 -19.14
CA ASN A 140 4.36 -0.82 -18.39
C ASN A 140 4.69 -0.97 -16.89
N PRO A 141 5.93 -0.68 -16.48
CA PRO A 141 6.40 -0.94 -15.12
C PRO A 141 5.95 0.11 -14.11
N HIS A 142 5.43 -0.35 -12.96
CA HIS A 142 5.00 0.52 -11.86
C HIS A 142 5.62 0.11 -10.53
N ILE A 143 6.00 1.10 -9.73
CA ILE A 143 6.27 0.97 -8.30
C ILE A 143 5.23 1.82 -7.57
N LEU A 144 4.45 1.21 -6.69
CA LEU A 144 3.47 1.90 -5.85
C LEU A 144 3.86 1.78 -4.39
N MET A 145 3.90 2.91 -3.68
CA MET A 145 4.07 2.96 -2.24
C MET A 145 2.76 3.32 -1.55
N ILE A 146 2.39 2.57 -0.51
CA ILE A 146 1.27 2.96 0.36
C ILE A 146 1.82 3.95 1.39
N SER A 147 1.95 5.20 0.95
CA SER A 147 2.58 6.29 1.71
C SER A 147 1.88 7.63 1.50
N PRO A 148 1.96 8.56 2.48
CA PRO A 148 1.19 9.80 2.45
C PRO A 148 1.72 10.84 1.46
N PRO A 149 0.88 11.81 1.05
CA PRO A 149 1.35 13.04 0.43
C PRO A 149 2.38 13.79 1.28
N LEU A 150 3.29 14.52 0.66
CA LEU A 150 4.36 15.28 1.33
C LEU A 150 3.81 16.60 1.92
N ASP A 151 2.84 16.54 2.81
CA ASP A 151 2.38 17.70 3.61
C ASP A 151 3.22 17.80 4.89
N MET A 152 4.28 18.62 4.86
CA MET A 152 5.28 18.76 5.92
C MET A 152 4.84 19.68 7.08
N LYS A 153 3.54 19.82 7.33
CA LYS A 153 3.03 20.62 8.44
C LYS A 153 3.28 19.98 9.80
N GLU A 154 3.64 20.78 10.79
CA GLU A 154 3.95 20.37 12.14
C GLU A 154 2.91 19.41 12.75
N LYS A 155 1.62 19.66 12.50
CA LYS A 155 0.52 18.85 13.05
C LYS A 155 0.63 17.36 12.76
N TRP A 156 1.26 16.98 11.64
CA TRP A 156 1.45 15.59 11.25
C TRP A 156 2.59 14.89 12.01
N PHE A 157 3.46 15.66 12.65
CA PHE A 157 4.62 15.15 13.36
C PHE A 157 4.47 15.24 14.87
N ALA A 158 3.79 16.26 15.39
CA ALA A 158 3.77 16.61 16.80
C ALA A 158 3.27 15.49 17.74
N ALA A 159 2.28 14.70 17.32
CA ALA A 159 1.70 13.65 18.18
C ALA A 159 2.50 12.33 18.16
N HIS A 160 3.19 12.01 17.07
CA HIS A 160 3.86 10.72 16.86
C HIS A 160 5.02 10.85 15.87
N THR A 161 5.99 11.66 16.21
CA THR A 161 7.14 12.03 15.39
C THR A 161 7.83 10.81 14.74
N ALA A 162 8.11 9.75 15.50
CA ALA A 162 8.79 8.56 15.02
C ALA A 162 8.03 7.84 13.89
N TYR A 163 6.71 7.71 14.02
CA TYR A 163 5.88 7.10 12.97
C TYR A 163 5.81 7.99 11.72
N SER A 164 5.59 9.29 11.93
CA SER A 164 5.53 10.25 10.81
C SER A 164 6.83 10.26 10.01
N MET A 165 7.99 10.33 10.69
CA MET A 165 9.30 10.22 10.02
C MET A 165 9.42 8.96 9.17
N ALA A 166 9.02 7.79 9.70
CA ALA A 166 9.10 6.53 8.98
C ALA A 166 8.17 6.50 7.76
N LYS A 167 6.95 7.04 7.87
CA LYS A 167 5.98 7.10 6.77
C LYS A 167 6.37 8.12 5.71
N PHE A 168 6.78 9.31 6.09
CA PHE A 168 7.32 10.30 5.15
C PHE A 168 8.64 9.83 4.51
N GLY A 169 9.42 8.98 5.20
CA GLY A 169 10.56 8.30 4.60
C GLY A 169 10.20 7.48 3.37
N MET A 170 9.07 6.76 3.38
CA MET A 170 8.56 6.08 2.17
C MET A 170 8.22 7.10 1.05
N SER A 171 7.60 8.21 1.40
CA SER A 171 7.21 9.26 0.44
C SER A 171 8.44 9.96 -0.17
N LEU A 172 9.52 10.12 0.59
CA LEU A 172 10.79 10.64 0.07
C LEU A 172 11.42 9.66 -0.93
N VAL A 173 11.27 8.34 -0.72
CA VAL A 173 11.68 7.33 -1.70
C VAL A 173 10.88 7.47 -3.01
N VAL A 174 9.56 7.75 -2.94
CA VAL A 174 8.75 8.06 -4.13
C VAL A 174 9.33 9.25 -4.89
N LEU A 175 9.57 10.35 -4.19
CA LEU A 175 10.07 11.59 -4.80
C LEU A 175 11.41 11.37 -5.51
N GLY A 176 12.36 10.70 -4.84
CA GLY A 176 13.68 10.43 -5.38
C GLY A 176 13.62 9.47 -6.58
N LEU A 177 13.02 8.31 -6.42
CA LEU A 177 12.96 7.28 -7.47
C LEU A 177 12.13 7.72 -8.68
N ALA A 178 11.07 8.52 -8.51
CA ALA A 178 10.32 9.05 -9.64
C ALA A 178 11.17 9.91 -10.56
N GLY A 179 12.07 10.72 -10.00
CA GLY A 179 13.05 11.50 -10.76
C GLY A 179 14.09 10.62 -11.43
N GLU A 180 14.72 9.72 -10.65
CA GLU A 180 15.79 8.83 -11.11
C GLU A 180 15.34 7.89 -12.25
N LEU A 181 14.13 7.30 -12.12
CA LEU A 181 13.65 6.25 -13.02
C LEU A 181 12.81 6.77 -14.19
N ARG A 182 12.55 8.07 -14.27
CA ARG A 182 11.76 8.70 -15.36
C ARG A 182 12.33 8.36 -16.73
N GLY A 183 13.65 8.47 -16.88
CA GLY A 183 14.35 8.13 -18.15
C GLY A 183 14.19 6.67 -18.55
N LYS A 184 14.06 5.76 -17.57
CA LYS A 184 13.84 4.33 -17.77
C LYS A 184 12.38 3.98 -18.05
N GLY A 185 11.44 4.92 -17.91
CA GLY A 185 10.02 4.72 -18.13
C GLY A 185 9.33 3.89 -17.05
N ILE A 186 9.92 3.82 -15.84
CA ILE A 186 9.34 3.16 -14.68
C ILE A 186 8.55 4.21 -13.89
N ALA A 187 7.24 4.00 -13.73
CA ALA A 187 6.40 4.85 -12.91
C ALA A 187 6.64 4.59 -11.41
N VAL A 188 6.76 5.65 -10.63
CA VAL A 188 6.85 5.57 -9.17
C VAL A 188 5.85 6.54 -8.57
N ASN A 189 4.85 6.03 -7.84
CA ASN A 189 3.79 6.84 -7.25
C ASN A 189 3.50 6.43 -5.81
N ALA A 190 2.90 7.32 -5.04
CA ALA A 190 2.30 7.06 -3.75
C ALA A 190 0.79 6.98 -3.87
N LEU A 191 0.17 6.13 -3.06
CA LEU A 191 -1.28 6.07 -2.85
C LEU A 191 -1.56 6.11 -1.36
N TRP A 192 -2.49 6.99 -0.94
CA TRP A 192 -2.89 7.15 0.45
C TRP A 192 -4.41 7.19 0.58
N PRO A 193 -4.99 6.56 1.62
CA PRO A 193 -6.42 6.62 1.84
C PRO A 193 -6.85 7.98 2.39
N ARG A 194 -7.98 8.50 1.92
CA ARG A 194 -8.59 9.69 2.53
C ARG A 194 -9.17 9.41 3.89
N THR A 195 -9.76 8.25 4.04
CA THR A 195 -10.41 7.83 5.29
C THR A 195 -9.73 6.60 5.84
N VAL A 196 -9.89 6.37 7.13
CA VAL A 196 -9.41 5.14 7.77
C VAL A 196 -9.86 3.93 6.96
N ILE A 197 -8.97 2.96 6.78
CA ILE A 197 -9.27 1.69 6.10
C ILE A 197 -9.42 0.57 7.13
N ALA A 198 -10.50 -0.19 7.02
CA ALA A 198 -10.84 -1.30 7.91
C ALA A 198 -9.81 -2.43 7.78
N THR A 199 -8.80 -2.40 8.62
CA THR A 199 -7.71 -3.37 8.67
C THR A 199 -7.47 -3.85 10.09
N ALA A 200 -6.77 -4.98 10.24
CA ALA A 200 -6.36 -5.47 11.56
C ALA A 200 -5.53 -4.46 12.36
N ALA A 201 -4.76 -3.59 11.70
CA ALA A 201 -4.01 -2.53 12.36
C ALA A 201 -4.94 -1.50 13.00
N VAL A 202 -5.99 -1.09 12.30
CA VAL A 202 -7.00 -0.16 12.82
C VAL A 202 -7.75 -0.79 13.99
N ASN A 203 -8.22 -2.02 13.84
CA ASN A 203 -8.93 -2.72 14.90
C ASN A 203 -8.08 -2.90 16.17
N ASN A 204 -6.83 -3.30 16.02
CA ASN A 204 -6.00 -3.72 17.16
C ASN A 204 -5.19 -2.59 17.81
N LEU A 205 -4.92 -1.48 17.08
CA LEU A 205 -3.96 -0.46 17.49
C LEU A 205 -4.53 0.97 17.54
N LEU A 206 -5.64 1.27 16.84
CA LEU A 206 -6.07 2.66 16.65
C LEU A 206 -7.40 3.01 17.33
N GLY A 207 -8.46 2.27 17.12
CA GLY A 207 -9.78 2.67 17.64
C GLY A 207 -10.79 1.54 17.74
N GLY A 208 -10.35 0.30 17.55
CA GLY A 208 -11.19 -0.88 17.69
C GLY A 208 -12.40 -0.89 16.74
N GLU A 209 -13.47 -1.55 17.19
CA GLU A 209 -14.69 -1.76 16.39
C GLU A 209 -15.37 -0.44 15.97
N ALA A 210 -15.37 0.57 16.83
CA ALA A 210 -15.98 1.86 16.52
C ALA A 210 -15.31 2.53 15.30
N LEU A 211 -14.00 2.55 15.28
CA LEU A 211 -13.25 3.13 14.14
C LEU A 211 -13.35 2.25 12.90
N MET A 212 -13.44 0.92 13.06
CA MET A 212 -13.68 0.00 11.95
C MET A 212 -15.02 0.28 11.26
N ARG A 213 -16.09 0.56 12.02
CA ARG A 213 -17.41 0.91 11.45
C ARG A 213 -17.39 2.26 10.73
N ALA A 214 -16.57 3.21 11.18
CA ALA A 214 -16.40 4.54 10.58
C ALA A 214 -15.34 4.56 9.44
N ALA A 215 -14.93 3.40 8.96
CA ALA A 215 -13.90 3.21 7.96
C ALA A 215 -14.47 2.84 6.59
N ARG A 216 -13.60 2.88 5.58
CA ARG A 216 -13.83 2.25 4.28
C ARG A 216 -13.16 0.88 4.20
N LYS A 217 -13.69 0.02 3.35
CA LYS A 217 -13.13 -1.30 3.05
C LYS A 217 -11.82 -1.16 2.25
N PRO A 218 -10.87 -2.11 2.38
CA PRO A 218 -9.61 -2.10 1.62
C PRO A 218 -9.78 -2.08 0.10
N GLU A 219 -10.95 -2.43 -0.42
CA GLU A 219 -11.29 -2.47 -1.84
C GLU A 219 -11.15 -1.10 -2.51
N ILE A 220 -11.37 0.01 -1.80
CA ILE A 220 -11.16 1.34 -2.39
C ILE A 220 -9.70 1.57 -2.76
N MET A 221 -8.77 1.14 -1.90
CA MET A 221 -7.33 1.21 -2.17
C MET A 221 -6.93 0.28 -3.32
N ALA A 222 -7.58 -0.88 -3.40
CA ALA A 222 -7.34 -1.85 -4.45
C ALA A 222 -7.80 -1.33 -5.83
N ASP A 223 -8.97 -0.73 -5.93
CA ASP A 223 -9.49 -0.15 -7.16
C ASP A 223 -8.68 1.09 -7.58
N ALA A 224 -8.25 1.92 -6.63
CA ALA A 224 -7.36 3.06 -6.90
C ALA A 224 -5.99 2.58 -7.42
N ALA A 225 -5.39 1.58 -6.79
CA ALA A 225 -4.15 0.97 -7.26
C ALA A 225 -4.29 0.37 -8.67
N TYR A 226 -5.39 -0.33 -8.93
CA TYR A 226 -5.71 -0.86 -10.25
C TYR A 226 -5.80 0.25 -11.31
N ALA A 227 -6.49 1.34 -11.00
CA ALA A 227 -6.60 2.49 -11.89
C ALA A 227 -5.22 3.13 -12.18
N ILE A 228 -4.31 3.17 -11.19
CA ILE A 228 -2.93 3.62 -11.37
C ILE A 228 -2.18 2.69 -12.34
N PHE A 229 -2.24 1.38 -12.14
CA PHE A 229 -1.52 0.41 -12.98
C PHE A 229 -2.05 0.35 -14.43
N ALA A 230 -3.30 0.77 -14.65
CA ALA A 230 -3.90 0.89 -15.97
C ALA A 230 -3.41 2.12 -16.76
N LYS A 231 -2.76 3.09 -16.12
CA LYS A 231 -2.19 4.26 -16.82
C LYS A 231 -0.84 3.91 -17.44
N PRO A 232 -0.45 4.59 -18.54
CA PRO A 232 0.90 4.47 -19.06
C PRO A 232 1.93 4.95 -18.03
N ALA A 233 2.95 4.13 -17.76
CA ALA A 233 3.98 4.42 -16.75
C ALA A 233 4.73 5.74 -17.02
N ARG A 234 4.86 6.12 -18.30
CA ARG A 234 5.52 7.38 -18.69
C ARG A 234 4.68 8.63 -18.43
N GLU A 235 3.36 8.48 -18.25
CA GLU A 235 2.43 9.60 -18.08
C GLU A 235 2.08 9.84 -16.61
N LEU A 236 2.09 8.79 -15.78
CA LEU A 236 1.72 8.89 -14.36
C LEU A 236 2.90 8.45 -13.47
N THR A 237 3.77 9.40 -13.12
CA THR A 237 4.93 9.16 -12.22
C THR A 237 5.23 10.38 -11.36
N GLY A 238 5.64 10.16 -10.12
CA GLY A 238 5.97 11.21 -9.14
C GLY A 238 4.76 11.81 -8.42
N ASN A 239 3.62 11.13 -8.45
CA ASN A 239 2.37 11.62 -7.86
C ASN A 239 2.14 11.05 -6.47
N PHE A 240 1.49 11.85 -5.64
CA PHE A 240 1.00 11.49 -4.32
C PHE A 240 -0.53 11.52 -4.36
N LEU A 241 -1.11 10.35 -4.63
CA LEU A 241 -2.53 10.22 -4.97
C LEU A 241 -3.35 9.89 -3.71
N ILE A 242 -4.54 10.48 -3.61
CA ILE A 242 -5.55 10.11 -2.62
C ILE A 242 -6.56 9.19 -3.32
N ASP A 243 -6.89 8.08 -2.69
CA ASP A 243 -7.70 6.99 -3.23
C ASP A 243 -9.00 7.46 -3.92
N ASP A 244 -9.87 8.13 -3.18
CA ASP A 244 -11.18 8.55 -3.69
C ASP A 244 -11.08 9.70 -4.69
N SER A 245 -10.14 10.63 -4.53
CA SER A 245 -9.91 11.71 -5.51
C SER A 245 -9.48 11.12 -6.85
N PHE A 246 -8.50 10.22 -6.82
CA PHE A 246 -8.01 9.60 -8.04
C PHE A 246 -9.07 8.73 -8.72
N LEU A 247 -9.88 7.99 -7.95
CA LEU A 247 -11.01 7.24 -8.47
C LEU A 247 -12.07 8.15 -9.09
N ALA A 248 -12.40 9.27 -8.47
CA ALA A 248 -13.35 10.25 -9.01
C ALA A 248 -12.85 10.85 -10.34
N GLU A 249 -11.58 11.21 -10.44
CA GLU A 249 -10.93 11.67 -11.67
C GLU A 249 -10.97 10.61 -12.79
N ASN A 250 -11.09 9.33 -12.42
CA ASN A 250 -11.20 8.20 -13.35
C ASN A 250 -12.63 7.67 -13.51
N GLY A 251 -13.64 8.48 -13.14
CA GLY A 251 -15.04 8.25 -13.47
C GLY A 251 -15.86 7.51 -12.40
N VAL A 252 -15.31 7.23 -11.23
CA VAL A 252 -16.08 6.68 -10.10
C VAL A 252 -16.91 7.80 -9.46
N THR A 253 -18.22 7.62 -9.40
CA THR A 253 -19.16 8.62 -8.87
C THR A 253 -19.86 8.16 -7.59
N ASP A 254 -19.85 6.86 -7.29
CA ASP A 254 -20.46 6.26 -6.10
C ASP A 254 -19.39 5.61 -5.20
N PHE A 255 -19.27 6.11 -3.98
CA PHE A 255 -18.32 5.64 -2.98
C PHE A 255 -18.98 4.90 -1.81
N GLU A 256 -20.32 4.79 -1.80
CA GLU A 256 -21.07 4.11 -0.74
C GLU A 256 -20.74 2.61 -0.63
N PRO A 257 -20.51 1.84 -1.72
CA PRO A 257 -20.13 0.43 -1.63
C PRO A 257 -18.84 0.17 -0.85
N TYR A 258 -17.96 1.18 -0.75
CA TYR A 258 -16.70 1.07 0.01
C TYR A 258 -16.86 1.28 1.52
N ARG A 259 -18.00 1.75 2.02
CA ARG A 259 -18.21 1.95 3.47
C ARG A 259 -18.36 0.61 4.18
N VAL A 260 -17.79 0.52 5.37
CA VAL A 260 -18.03 -0.65 6.25
C VAL A 260 -19.44 -0.58 6.81
N ASP A 261 -19.84 0.57 7.35
CA ASP A 261 -21.17 0.82 7.88
C ASP A 261 -21.72 2.14 7.31
N PRO A 262 -22.74 2.10 6.43
CA PRO A 262 -23.33 3.31 5.85
C PRO A 262 -23.97 4.27 6.87
N THR A 263 -24.28 3.81 8.08
CA THR A 263 -24.90 4.64 9.13
C THR A 263 -23.88 5.48 9.91
N GLN A 264 -22.58 5.15 9.82
CA GLN A 264 -21.52 5.86 10.52
C GLN A 264 -20.93 6.97 9.64
N LYS A 265 -20.49 8.07 10.23
CA LYS A 265 -19.69 9.05 9.50
C LYS A 265 -18.30 8.53 9.28
N LEU A 266 -17.76 8.75 8.07
CA LEU A 266 -16.38 8.36 7.75
C LEU A 266 -15.38 9.24 8.50
N VAL A 267 -14.33 8.64 9.05
CA VAL A 267 -13.25 9.34 9.74
C VAL A 267 -12.06 9.52 8.79
N GLN A 268 -11.55 10.76 8.70
CA GLN A 268 -10.35 11.06 7.91
C GLN A 268 -9.14 10.31 8.45
N ASP A 269 -8.29 9.81 7.56
CA ASP A 269 -7.00 9.23 7.93
C ASP A 269 -5.94 10.31 8.21
N PHE A 270 -4.82 9.91 8.83
CA PHE A 270 -3.66 10.78 9.03
C PHE A 270 -3.10 11.29 7.69
N PHE A 271 -2.40 12.40 7.73
CA PHE A 271 -1.59 12.94 6.63
C PHE A 271 -2.37 13.37 5.38
N VAL A 272 -3.68 13.39 5.42
CA VAL A 272 -4.48 13.95 4.31
C VAL A 272 -4.37 15.47 4.35
N PRO A 273 -3.87 16.12 3.29
CA PRO A 273 -3.72 17.57 3.26
C PRO A 273 -5.04 18.30 3.54
N ALA A 274 -4.99 19.41 4.28
CA ALA A 274 -6.19 20.13 4.69
C ALA A 274 -6.98 20.74 3.51
N ASP A 275 -6.28 21.04 2.42
CA ASP A 275 -6.83 21.56 1.16
C ASP A 275 -7.32 20.44 0.21
N SER A 276 -7.12 19.18 0.57
CA SER A 276 -7.65 18.06 -0.20
C SER A 276 -9.17 17.95 -0.04
N VAL A 277 -9.89 18.27 -1.11
CA VAL A 277 -11.35 18.23 -1.15
C VAL A 277 -11.84 16.82 -1.44
N PRO A 278 -12.77 16.24 -0.65
CA PRO A 278 -13.37 14.96 -0.96
C PRO A 278 -14.23 15.04 -2.23
N PRO A 279 -14.44 13.92 -2.95
CA PRO A 279 -15.35 13.87 -4.08
C PRO A 279 -16.78 14.30 -3.69
N LYS A 280 -17.56 14.71 -4.68
CA LYS A 280 -18.97 15.09 -4.49
C LYS A 280 -19.76 13.97 -3.82
N GLY A 281 -20.51 14.29 -2.78
CA GLY A 281 -21.33 13.34 -2.01
C GLY A 281 -20.57 12.63 -0.87
N VAL A 282 -19.27 12.75 -0.80
CA VAL A 282 -18.48 12.16 0.30
C VAL A 282 -18.38 13.13 1.47
N THR A 283 -18.92 12.71 2.62
CA THR A 283 -18.85 13.47 3.89
C THR A 283 -17.93 12.75 4.88
N ILE A 284 -17.00 13.50 5.47
CA ILE A 284 -16.00 12.96 6.41
C ILE A 284 -15.90 13.81 7.68
N GLU A 285 -15.62 13.18 8.80
CA GLU A 285 -15.17 13.84 10.03
C GLU A 285 -13.65 14.02 9.99
N ARG A 286 -13.18 15.21 10.38
CA ARG A 286 -11.76 15.58 10.37
C ARG A 286 -11.22 15.74 11.80
N PRO A 287 -10.92 14.64 12.51
CA PRO A 287 -10.45 14.72 13.90
C PRO A 287 -9.05 15.32 14.02
N PHE A 288 -8.31 15.42 12.89
CA PHE A 288 -6.93 15.92 12.81
C PHE A 288 -6.84 17.24 12.04
N GLY A 289 -7.96 17.94 11.87
CA GLY A 289 -8.07 19.22 11.15
C GLY A 289 -7.60 20.42 11.94
#